data_d0cae1e867e940e629a24cc9551f54bf
#
_entry.id   d0cae1e867e940e629a24cc9551f54bf
#
_cell.length_a   1.000
_cell.length_b   1.000
_cell.length_c   1.000
_cell.angle_alpha   90.00
_cell.angle_beta   90.00
_cell.angle_gamma   90.00
#
_symmetry.space_group_name_H-M   'P 1'
#
loop_
_entity.id
_entity.type
_entity.pdbx_description
1 polymer ?
#
loop_
_entity_poly.entity_id
_entity_poly.type
_entity_poly.pdbx_seq_one_letter_code
_entity_poly.pdbx_strand_id
1 'polypeptide(L)'
;MKRTSAQSIGDIINEFLKQERLDTQFNEQKALSLWPEIVGPGINRYTVSRTVKGGVMTVTISSAALRNELMLSRTAIITRINEALGGEVIKNIIFR
;
A
#
# COMPACT_ATOMS: atom_id res chain seq x y z
N MET A 1 19.12 28.20 -9.92
CA MET A 1 18.75 27.88 -9.41
C MET A 1 18.94 27.19 -8.91
N LYS A 2 19.14 26.75 -8.58
CA LYS A 2 19.12 26.11 -8.20
C LYS A 2 18.79 25.47 -7.38
N ARG A 3 18.75 25.35 -7.79
CA ARG A 3 17.94 24.33 -7.30
C ARG A 3 18.55 23.45 -6.29
N THR A 4 19.80 23.20 -6.37
CA THR A 4 20.49 22.38 -5.39
C THR A 4 20.37 22.97 -4.00
N SER A 5 20.56 24.26 -3.90
CA SER A 5 20.46 24.90 -2.59
C SER A 5 19.03 24.92 -2.08
N ALA A 6 18.08 24.73 -2.98
CA ALA A 6 16.68 24.70 -2.61
C ALA A 6 16.16 23.27 -2.33
N GLN A 7 17.03 22.29 -2.44
CA GLN A 7 16.63 20.92 -2.19
C GLN A 7 16.22 20.74 -0.75
N SER A 8 15.02 20.20 -0.55
CA SER A 8 14.45 20.05 0.79
C SER A 8 15.05 18.85 1.50
N ILE A 9 14.91 18.84 2.82
CA ILE A 9 15.28 17.68 3.61
C ILE A 9 14.50 16.47 3.17
N GLY A 10 13.22 16.66 2.80
CA GLY A 10 12.40 15.56 2.30
C GLY A 10 12.97 14.94 1.05
N ASP A 11 13.49 15.75 0.13
CA ASP A 11 14.11 15.24 -1.08
C ASP A 11 15.36 14.44 -0.78
N ILE A 12 16.15 14.89 0.17
CA ILE A 12 17.37 14.19 0.58
C ILE A 12 17.02 12.84 1.19
N ILE A 13 16.02 12.81 2.04
CA ILE A 13 15.58 11.57 2.67
C ILE A 13 15.06 10.60 1.62
N ASN A 14 14.29 11.09 0.65
CA ASN A 14 13.77 10.23 -0.41
C ASN A 14 14.90 9.61 -1.23
N GLU A 15 15.94 10.39 -1.54
CA GLU A 15 17.09 9.88 -2.25
C GLU A 15 17.80 8.79 -1.45
N PHE A 16 17.96 9.03 -0.15
CA PHE A 16 18.59 8.05 0.74
C PHE A 16 17.78 6.75 0.75
N LEU A 17 16.46 6.84 0.90
CA LEU A 17 15.61 5.67 0.97
C LEU A 17 15.68 4.86 -0.32
N LYS A 18 15.73 5.54 -1.46
CA LYS A 18 15.84 4.85 -2.74
C LYS A 18 17.15 4.11 -2.86
N GLN A 19 18.25 4.75 -2.50
CA GLN A 19 19.57 4.14 -2.61
C GLN A 19 19.70 2.92 -1.75
N GLU A 20 19.09 2.94 -0.57
CA GLU A 20 19.17 1.85 0.38
C GLU A 20 18.02 0.86 0.23
N ARG A 21 17.13 1.09 -0.75
CA ARG A 21 15.94 0.29 -0.96
C ARG A 21 14.98 0.32 0.24
N LEU A 22 15.16 1.30 1.10
CA LEU A 22 14.28 1.45 2.26
C LEU A 22 12.93 2.04 1.88
N ASP A 23 12.87 2.75 0.75
CA ASP A 23 11.62 3.33 0.29
C ASP A 23 10.59 2.25 0.00
N THR A 24 11.01 1.11 -0.56
CA THR A 24 10.09 0.01 -0.84
C THR A 24 9.49 -0.53 0.45
N GLN A 25 10.33 -0.83 1.44
CA GLN A 25 9.85 -1.36 2.70
C GLN A 25 8.96 -0.35 3.42
N PHE A 26 9.36 0.91 3.41
CA PHE A 26 8.59 1.97 4.05
C PHE A 26 7.21 2.10 3.41
N ASN A 27 7.16 2.09 2.09
CA ASN A 27 5.89 2.22 1.37
C ASN A 27 5.01 0.98 1.56
N GLU A 28 5.62 -0.20 1.66
CA GLU A 28 4.85 -1.41 1.92
C GLU A 28 4.22 -1.36 3.30
N GLN A 29 4.95 -0.86 4.29
CA GLN A 29 4.39 -0.69 5.62
C GLN A 29 3.25 0.33 5.62
N LYS A 30 3.41 1.41 4.86
CA LYS A 30 2.35 2.40 4.75
C LYS A 30 1.12 1.82 4.09
N ALA A 31 1.31 0.96 3.07
CA ALA A 31 0.20 0.31 2.41
C ALA A 31 -0.60 -0.54 3.39
N LEU A 32 0.11 -1.29 4.24
CA LEU A 32 -0.56 -2.10 5.27
C LEU A 32 -1.38 -1.23 6.22
N SER A 33 -0.83 -0.08 6.60
CA SER A 33 -1.51 0.83 7.50
C SER A 33 -2.73 1.47 6.86
N LEU A 34 -2.71 1.62 5.53
CA LEU A 34 -3.82 2.24 4.82
C LEU A 34 -5.00 1.29 4.61
N TRP A 35 -4.78 -0.01 4.71
CA TRP A 35 -5.84 -0.98 4.42
C TRP A 35 -7.13 -0.68 5.17
N PRO A 36 -7.11 -0.50 6.51
CA PRO A 36 -8.36 -0.24 7.22
C PRO A 36 -9.03 1.06 6.78
N GLU A 37 -8.24 2.06 6.39
CA GLU A 37 -8.80 3.35 5.97
C GLU A 37 -9.43 3.25 4.60
N ILE A 38 -8.82 2.49 3.70
CA ILE A 38 -9.31 2.35 2.35
C ILE A 38 -10.59 1.53 2.29
N VAL A 39 -10.63 0.41 3.00
CA VAL A 39 -11.77 -0.51 2.92
C VAL A 39 -12.84 -0.24 3.98
N GLY A 40 -12.47 0.45 5.07
CA GLY A 40 -13.40 0.80 6.11
C GLY A 40 -13.51 -0.24 7.21
N PRO A 41 -14.13 0.15 8.34
CA PRO A 41 -14.18 -0.73 9.52
C PRO A 41 -14.99 -1.99 9.31
N GLY A 42 -16.02 -1.94 8.45
CA GLY A 42 -16.83 -3.12 8.19
C GLY A 42 -16.04 -4.25 7.57
N ILE A 43 -15.23 -3.93 6.56
CA ILE A 43 -14.39 -4.91 5.89
C ILE A 43 -13.19 -5.26 6.76
N ASN A 44 -12.62 -4.27 7.43
CA ASN A 44 -11.45 -4.52 8.27
C ASN A 44 -11.77 -5.50 9.39
N ARG A 45 -13.01 -5.53 9.85
CA ARG A 45 -13.44 -6.47 10.88
C ARG A 45 -13.23 -7.93 10.46
N TYR A 46 -13.34 -8.20 9.17
CA TYR A 46 -13.19 -9.55 8.62
C TYR A 46 -11.78 -9.81 8.13
N THR A 47 -10.87 -8.86 8.29
CA THR A 47 -9.48 -9.04 7.90
C THR A 47 -8.72 -9.72 9.02
N VAL A 48 -8.32 -10.97 8.76
CA VAL A 48 -7.60 -11.77 9.75
C VAL A 48 -6.12 -11.39 9.77
N SER A 49 -5.54 -11.22 8.59
CA SER A 49 -4.14 -10.85 8.48
C SER A 49 -3.90 -10.17 7.15
N ARG A 50 -2.80 -9.41 7.08
CA ARG A 50 -2.41 -8.77 5.84
C ARG A 50 -0.90 -8.62 5.81
N THR A 51 -0.32 -8.87 4.64
CA THR A 51 1.12 -8.73 4.42
C THR A 51 1.36 -8.13 3.05
N VAL A 52 2.53 -7.52 2.88
CA VAL A 52 2.96 -7.00 1.58
C VAL A 52 4.38 -7.47 1.35
N LYS A 53 4.64 -7.98 0.15
CA LYS A 53 5.99 -8.37 -0.24
C LYS A 53 6.11 -8.24 -1.75
N GLY A 54 7.13 -7.50 -2.19
CA GLY A 54 7.39 -7.32 -3.61
C GLY A 54 6.25 -6.69 -4.37
N GLY A 55 5.51 -5.80 -3.71
CA GLY A 55 4.38 -5.12 -4.33
C GLY A 55 3.09 -5.93 -4.34
N VAL A 56 3.10 -7.13 -3.75
CA VAL A 56 1.91 -7.97 -3.68
C VAL A 56 1.39 -7.99 -2.25
N MET A 57 0.16 -7.52 -2.07
CA MET A 57 -0.49 -7.54 -0.77
C MET A 57 -1.33 -8.81 -0.67
N THR A 58 -1.15 -9.55 0.41
CA THR A 58 -1.96 -10.74 0.69
C THR A 58 -2.83 -10.44 1.89
N VAL A 59 -4.14 -10.59 1.71
CA VAL A 59 -5.11 -10.28 2.76
C VAL A 59 -5.95 -11.52 3.01
N THR A 60 -5.98 -11.98 4.25
CA THR A 60 -6.80 -13.12 4.64
C THR A 60 -8.13 -12.62 5.17
N ILE A 61 -9.21 -13.04 4.54
CA ILE A 61 -10.57 -12.59 4.86
C ILE A 61 -11.35 -13.78 5.41
N SER A 62 -11.99 -13.57 6.56
CA SER A 62 -12.70 -14.65 7.25
C SER A 62 -14.05 -14.98 6.63
N SER A 63 -14.58 -14.15 5.75
CA SER A 63 -15.86 -14.37 5.08
C SER A 63 -15.63 -14.68 3.60
N ALA A 64 -16.10 -15.84 3.14
CA ALA A 64 -15.95 -16.21 1.74
C ALA A 64 -16.74 -15.28 0.83
N ALA A 65 -17.94 -14.88 1.25
CA ALA A 65 -18.76 -13.97 0.45
C ALA A 65 -18.07 -12.63 0.30
N LEU A 66 -17.51 -12.11 1.39
CA LEU A 66 -16.80 -10.83 1.35
C LEU A 66 -15.54 -10.94 0.49
N ARG A 67 -14.84 -12.07 0.61
CA ARG A 67 -13.63 -12.29 -0.20
C ARG A 67 -13.94 -12.20 -1.69
N ASN A 68 -15.04 -12.81 -2.11
CA ASN A 68 -15.44 -12.75 -3.52
C ASN A 68 -15.76 -11.33 -3.95
N GLU A 69 -16.45 -10.57 -3.11
CA GLU A 69 -16.74 -9.16 -3.40
C GLU A 69 -15.46 -8.35 -3.55
N LEU A 70 -14.50 -8.57 -2.66
CA LEU A 70 -13.24 -7.84 -2.70
C LEU A 70 -12.44 -8.19 -3.94
N MET A 71 -12.50 -9.46 -4.38
CA MET A 71 -11.81 -9.87 -5.60
C MET A 71 -12.34 -9.11 -6.81
N LEU A 72 -13.63 -8.86 -6.85
CA LEU A 72 -14.23 -8.09 -7.94
C LEU A 72 -13.81 -6.62 -7.90
N SER A 73 -13.51 -6.10 -6.73
CA SER A 73 -13.10 -4.71 -6.55
C SER A 73 -11.59 -4.53 -6.47
N ARG A 74 -10.83 -5.58 -6.76
CA ARG A 74 -9.39 -5.58 -6.55
C ARG A 74 -8.67 -4.41 -7.21
N THR A 75 -8.95 -4.18 -8.48
CA THR A 75 -8.29 -3.10 -9.22
C THR A 75 -8.58 -1.73 -8.62
N ALA A 76 -9.84 -1.51 -8.24
CA ALA A 76 -10.22 -0.24 -7.62
C ALA A 76 -9.50 -0.03 -6.29
N ILE A 77 -9.37 -1.10 -5.51
CA ILE A 77 -8.68 -1.01 -4.22
C ILE A 77 -7.20 -0.70 -4.43
N ILE A 78 -6.56 -1.39 -5.38
CA ILE A 78 -5.16 -1.13 -5.70
C ILE A 78 -4.96 0.33 -6.09
N THR A 79 -5.83 0.83 -6.95
CA THR A 79 -5.75 2.22 -7.40
C THR A 79 -5.84 3.19 -6.23
N ARG A 80 -6.78 2.95 -5.31
CA ARG A 80 -6.96 3.85 -4.18
C ARG A 80 -5.76 3.83 -3.24
N ILE A 81 -5.19 2.65 -3.00
CA ILE A 81 -4.00 2.55 -2.16
C ILE A 81 -2.84 3.30 -2.80
N ASN A 82 -2.62 3.07 -4.10
CA ASN A 82 -1.51 3.69 -4.80
C ASN A 82 -1.67 5.20 -4.89
N GLU A 83 -2.89 5.69 -5.08
CA GLU A 83 -3.13 7.13 -5.09
C GLU A 83 -2.80 7.74 -3.73
N ALA A 84 -3.17 7.06 -2.65
CA ALA A 84 -2.87 7.55 -1.31
C ALA A 84 -1.37 7.54 -1.04
N LEU A 85 -0.64 6.62 -1.64
CA LEU A 85 0.82 6.53 -1.47
C LEU A 85 1.58 7.41 -2.43
N GLY A 86 0.93 7.90 -3.48
CA GLY A 86 1.56 8.76 -4.46
C GLY A 86 2.39 8.03 -5.50
N GLY A 87 2.15 6.74 -5.72
CA GLY A 87 2.89 5.98 -6.71
C GLY A 87 2.40 4.55 -6.80
N GLU A 88 2.94 3.82 -7.76
CA GLU A 88 2.55 2.44 -7.99
C GLU A 88 3.32 1.50 -7.08
N VAL A 89 2.92 1.46 -5.81
CA VAL A 89 3.56 0.62 -4.81
C VAL A 89 2.98 -0.79 -4.83
N ILE A 90 1.66 -0.90 -4.89
CA ILE A 90 0.97 -2.19 -4.88
C ILE A 90 0.63 -2.58 -6.31
N LYS A 91 1.10 -3.75 -6.71
CA LYS A 91 0.87 -4.26 -8.07
C LYS A 91 -0.25 -5.27 -8.13
N ASN A 92 -0.52 -5.94 -7.02
CA ASN A 92 -1.56 -6.95 -6.98
C ASN A 92 -1.99 -7.17 -5.54
N ILE A 93 -3.21 -7.69 -5.36
CA ILE A 93 -3.70 -8.09 -4.05
C ILE A 93 -4.24 -9.52 -4.19
N ILE A 94 -3.81 -10.38 -3.28
CA ILE A 94 -4.29 -11.74 -3.20
C ILE A 94 -5.20 -11.84 -1.98
N PHE A 95 -6.43 -12.30 -2.19
CA PHE A 95 -7.38 -12.50 -1.09
C PHE A 95 -7.47 -13.98 -0.78
N ARG A 96 -7.31 -14.30 0.48
CA ARG A 96 -7.36 -15.69 0.97
C ARG A 96 -8.46 -15.91 1.97
#